data_0b15b5d3a0bfd67c889c50a8b5055d42
#
_entry.id   0b15b5d3a0bfd67c889c50a8b5055d42
#
_cell.length_a   1.000
_cell.length_b   1.000
_cell.length_c   1.000
_cell.angle_alpha   90.00
_cell.angle_beta   90.00
_cell.angle_gamma   90.00
#
_symmetry.space_group_name_H-M   'P 1'
#
loop_
_entity.id
_entity.type
_entity.pdbx_description
1 polymer ?
#
loop_
_entity_poly.entity_id
_entity_poly.type
_entity_poly.pdbx_seq_one_letter_code
_entity_poly.pdbx_strand_id
1 'polypeptide(L)'
;MLKSLRKALSIEDIRKRLLYTLAMLIVVRLGSQLPTPGVDPTFIQNFFAQQTGDAFNFFEAFTGGSFTRMSVFALSITPYITSSIIIQLLTIAIPKLEEMQKDGEDGRKKIAAITRYVTVGLALIESIAMAVGFGRQGLLEEYNFVNCAIVVCTLTAGSAFLMWIGERITEKGVGNGISIVLLINIVSRVPDDFVTLYTQFMKGKTIAKAGLAGVIILAVLLVVVVFVIILQDGERRIAVQYSKKVQGRKMYGGQSTYIPLKVNTAGVIPVIFSSSLMQTPIVIAQFLGKGNGTGIGSKILAGLNSNNWCDPENPIYSVGLVVYILLTIFFAYFYTSITFNPMEIANNMKKSGGFIPGIRPGKPTVDYLTKILNYIIFVGACGLIIVQVIPYFFNGVFGANVSFGGTSLIIIVGVVLETIKKIESQMLVRNYTGFLNNKR
;
A
#
# COMPACT_ATOMS: atom_id res chain seq x y z
N MET A 1 8.79 20.31 7.85
CA MET A 1 9.10 18.89 8.10
C MET A 1 10.31 18.67 9.00
N LEU A 2 11.56 19.08 8.65
CA LEU A 2 12.74 18.86 9.51
C LEU A 2 12.64 19.54 10.88
N LYS A 3 12.06 20.75 10.97
CA LYS A 3 11.81 21.44 12.25
C LYS A 3 10.79 20.70 13.12
N SER A 4 9.74 20.12 12.52
CA SER A 4 8.73 19.32 13.23
C SER A 4 9.33 18.02 13.78
N LEU A 5 10.16 17.32 12.99
CA LEU A 5 10.88 16.11 13.41
C LEU A 5 11.86 16.40 14.55
N ARG A 6 12.62 17.50 14.47
CA ARG A 6 13.54 17.91 15.55
C ARG A 6 12.78 18.22 16.84
N LYS A 7 11.64 18.90 16.77
CA LYS A 7 10.75 19.14 17.92
C LYS A 7 10.15 17.83 18.47
N ALA A 8 9.77 16.89 17.60
CA ALA A 8 9.24 15.59 18.00
C ALA A 8 10.28 14.79 18.81
N LEU A 9 11.56 14.79 18.40
CA LEU A 9 12.64 14.12 19.12
C LEU A 9 12.95 14.75 20.48
N SER A 10 12.61 16.01 20.71
CA SER A 10 12.77 16.67 22.02
C SER A 10 11.70 16.24 23.03
N ILE A 11 10.57 15.67 22.58
CA ILE A 11 9.48 15.21 23.42
C ILE A 11 9.72 13.75 23.79
N GLU A 12 9.89 13.45 25.05
CA GLU A 12 10.29 12.12 25.57
C GLU A 12 9.37 10.97 25.09
N ASP A 13 8.04 11.15 25.14
CA ASP A 13 7.10 10.10 24.74
C ASP A 13 7.13 9.82 23.23
N ILE A 14 7.25 10.86 22.42
CA ILE A 14 7.33 10.69 20.95
C ILE A 14 8.67 10.05 20.61
N ARG A 15 9.75 10.43 21.29
CA ARG A 15 11.06 9.81 21.14
C ARG A 15 11.02 8.32 21.50
N LYS A 16 10.39 7.94 22.62
CA LYS A 16 10.21 6.52 23.01
C LYS A 16 9.44 5.74 21.94
N ARG A 17 8.35 6.30 21.40
CA ARG A 17 7.58 5.70 20.32
C ARG A 17 8.35 5.54 19.02
N LEU A 18 9.15 6.55 18.64
CA LEU A 18 10.03 6.49 17.46
C LEU A 18 11.11 5.42 17.63
N LEU A 19 11.78 5.38 18.79
CA LEU A 19 12.79 4.36 19.08
C LEU A 19 12.20 2.95 19.09
N TYR A 20 11.00 2.77 19.64
CA TYR A 20 10.28 1.50 19.60
C TYR A 20 9.99 1.06 18.16
N THR A 21 9.48 1.99 17.33
CA THR A 21 9.24 1.72 15.90
C THR A 21 10.52 1.30 15.21
N LEU A 22 11.61 2.02 15.41
CA LEU A 22 12.90 1.72 14.81
C LEU A 22 13.44 0.35 15.25
N ALA A 23 13.35 0.02 16.56
CA ALA A 23 13.74 -1.29 17.07
C ALA A 23 12.95 -2.42 16.42
N MET A 24 11.62 -2.27 16.26
CA MET A 24 10.78 -3.26 15.57
C MET A 24 11.14 -3.40 14.09
N LEU A 25 11.50 -2.30 13.40
CA LEU A 25 11.95 -2.36 12.01
C LEU A 25 13.29 -3.09 11.86
N ILE A 26 14.20 -2.95 12.83
CA ILE A 26 15.43 -3.76 12.86
C ILE A 26 15.11 -5.25 12.97
N VAL A 27 14.17 -5.62 13.84
CA VAL A 27 13.73 -7.02 13.96
C VAL A 27 13.14 -7.54 12.64
N VAL A 28 12.31 -6.76 11.96
CA VAL A 28 11.78 -7.11 10.63
C VAL A 28 12.91 -7.35 9.64
N ARG A 29 13.93 -6.48 9.60
CA ARG A 29 15.06 -6.63 8.67
C ARG A 29 15.97 -7.81 9.01
N LEU A 30 16.20 -8.09 10.28
CA LEU A 30 16.94 -9.29 10.71
C LEU A 30 16.21 -10.57 10.29
N GLY A 31 14.91 -10.68 10.55
CA GLY A 31 14.12 -11.86 10.15
C GLY A 31 14.03 -12.03 8.63
N SER A 32 14.10 -10.94 7.85
CA SER A 32 14.13 -11.02 6.39
C SER A 32 15.47 -11.55 5.81
N GLN A 33 16.51 -11.68 6.64
CA GLN A 33 17.81 -12.25 6.25
C GLN A 33 17.95 -13.71 6.69
N LEU A 34 17.07 -14.20 7.59
CA LEU A 34 17.14 -15.58 8.09
C LEU A 34 16.52 -16.52 7.06
N PRO A 35 17.28 -17.47 6.48
CA PRO A 35 16.72 -18.41 5.51
C PRO A 35 15.75 -19.38 6.20
N THR A 36 14.76 -19.87 5.46
CA THR A 36 13.85 -20.90 5.91
C THR A 36 14.59 -22.24 5.98
N PRO A 37 14.49 -23.00 7.09
CA PRO A 37 15.16 -24.30 7.20
C PRO A 37 14.72 -25.30 6.13
N GLY A 38 15.66 -26.07 5.56
CA GLY A 38 15.39 -27.12 4.56
C GLY A 38 15.11 -26.61 3.14
N VAL A 39 15.42 -25.35 2.87
CA VAL A 39 15.25 -24.72 1.56
C VAL A 39 16.63 -24.36 0.99
N ASP A 40 16.85 -24.67 -0.29
CA ASP A 40 18.02 -24.18 -1.02
C ASP A 40 17.80 -22.73 -1.49
N PRO A 41 18.47 -21.75 -0.91
CA PRO A 41 18.32 -20.35 -1.29
C PRO A 41 18.83 -20.05 -2.71
N THR A 42 19.73 -20.90 -3.25
CA THR A 42 20.29 -20.72 -4.59
C THR A 42 19.28 -21.12 -5.67
N PHE A 43 18.39 -22.05 -5.37
CA PHE A 43 17.35 -22.51 -6.30
C PHE A 43 16.46 -21.33 -6.74
N ILE A 44 15.94 -20.57 -5.79
CA ILE A 44 15.05 -19.44 -6.11
C ILE A 44 15.79 -18.36 -6.92
N GLN A 45 17.02 -18.04 -6.54
CA GLN A 45 17.82 -17.06 -7.28
C GLN A 45 18.06 -17.52 -8.73
N ASN A 46 18.41 -18.79 -8.93
CA ASN A 46 18.60 -19.36 -10.26
C ASN A 46 17.30 -19.49 -11.04
N PHE A 47 16.21 -19.87 -10.38
CA PHE A 47 14.89 -19.96 -10.98
C PHE A 47 14.42 -18.59 -11.52
N PHE A 48 14.62 -17.51 -10.75
CA PHE A 48 14.29 -16.17 -11.19
C PHE A 48 15.26 -15.60 -12.22
N ALA A 49 16.54 -15.95 -12.15
CA ALA A 49 17.52 -15.55 -13.16
C ALA A 49 17.25 -16.20 -14.54
N GLN A 50 16.69 -17.42 -14.55
CA GLN A 50 16.36 -18.13 -15.81
C GLN A 50 14.97 -17.77 -16.36
N GLN A 51 14.02 -17.45 -15.49
CA GLN A 51 12.71 -16.96 -15.90
C GLN A 51 12.75 -15.44 -15.95
N THR A 52 12.98 -14.88 -17.12
CA THR A 52 12.90 -13.44 -17.43
C THR A 52 11.49 -12.84 -17.24
N GLY A 53 10.69 -13.42 -16.39
CA GLY A 53 9.30 -13.03 -16.16
C GLY A 53 9.12 -12.29 -14.85
N ASP A 54 8.98 -10.98 -14.93
CA ASP A 54 8.87 -10.03 -13.82
C ASP A 54 7.54 -10.08 -13.01
N ALA A 55 6.72 -11.12 -13.17
CA ALA A 55 5.54 -11.30 -12.32
C ALA A 55 5.91 -11.35 -10.83
N PHE A 56 7.12 -11.79 -10.53
CA PHE A 56 7.64 -11.86 -9.16
C PHE A 56 8.32 -10.58 -8.67
N ASN A 57 8.74 -9.68 -9.56
CA ASN A 57 9.32 -8.39 -9.17
C ASN A 57 8.38 -7.56 -8.30
N PHE A 58 7.06 -7.66 -8.56
CA PHE A 58 6.05 -7.02 -7.72
C PHE A 58 6.02 -7.62 -6.31
N PHE A 59 5.98 -8.95 -6.17
CA PHE A 59 6.06 -9.60 -4.87
C PHE A 59 7.37 -9.27 -4.18
N GLU A 60 8.46 -9.28 -4.92
CA GLU A 60 9.77 -8.96 -4.39
C GLU A 60 9.87 -7.52 -3.89
N ALA A 61 9.26 -6.56 -4.56
CA ALA A 61 9.18 -5.17 -4.11
C ALA A 61 8.49 -5.05 -2.75
N PHE A 62 7.40 -5.81 -2.51
CA PHE A 62 6.67 -5.80 -1.23
C PHE A 62 7.33 -6.63 -0.14
N THR A 63 8.09 -7.66 -0.49
CA THR A 63 8.78 -8.52 0.46
C THR A 63 10.18 -8.00 0.82
N GLY A 64 10.70 -7.03 0.06
CA GLY A 64 12.01 -6.42 0.30
C GLY A 64 13.18 -7.39 0.11
N GLY A 65 13.08 -8.30 -0.89
CA GLY A 65 14.07 -9.33 -1.17
C GLY A 65 13.98 -10.57 -0.26
N SER A 66 12.98 -10.62 0.63
CA SER A 66 12.78 -11.78 1.51
C SER A 66 12.30 -13.01 0.73
N PHE A 67 11.57 -12.80 -0.36
CA PHE A 67 11.06 -13.87 -1.20
C PHE A 67 12.16 -14.56 -2.00
N THR A 68 13.02 -13.82 -2.69
CA THR A 68 14.14 -14.37 -3.46
C THR A 68 15.18 -15.10 -2.60
N ARG A 69 15.28 -14.73 -1.34
CA ARG A 69 16.16 -15.41 -0.36
C ARG A 69 15.47 -16.54 0.39
N MET A 70 14.17 -16.77 0.13
CA MET A 70 13.34 -17.71 0.89
C MET A 70 13.53 -17.58 2.40
N SER A 71 13.46 -16.34 2.88
CA SER A 71 13.60 -16.08 4.31
C SER A 71 12.34 -16.50 5.08
N VAL A 72 12.44 -16.54 6.40
CA VAL A 72 11.29 -16.78 7.30
C VAL A 72 10.15 -15.82 7.01
N PHE A 73 10.45 -14.60 6.50
CA PHE A 73 9.47 -13.58 6.12
C PHE A 73 9.20 -13.52 4.60
N ALA A 74 9.39 -14.64 3.88
CA ALA A 74 9.19 -14.66 2.42
C ALA A 74 7.78 -14.25 1.99
N LEU A 75 6.73 -14.63 2.73
CA LEU A 75 5.36 -14.17 2.48
C LEU A 75 5.12 -12.71 2.86
N SER A 76 6.03 -12.12 3.63
CA SER A 76 5.90 -10.74 4.13
C SER A 76 4.58 -10.50 4.85
N ILE A 77 4.02 -9.30 4.70
CA ILE A 77 2.74 -8.87 5.26
C ILE A 77 1.58 -9.03 4.24
N THR A 78 1.87 -9.60 3.07
CA THR A 78 0.92 -9.76 1.96
C THR A 78 -0.36 -10.50 2.36
N PRO A 79 -0.33 -11.66 3.09
CA PRO A 79 -1.54 -12.33 3.53
C PRO A 79 -2.44 -11.46 4.42
N TYR A 80 -1.85 -10.58 5.24
CA TYR A 80 -2.62 -9.66 6.07
C TYR A 80 -3.30 -8.56 5.24
N ILE A 81 -2.59 -8.01 4.25
CA ILE A 81 -3.17 -6.98 3.37
C ILE A 81 -4.36 -7.58 2.62
N THR A 82 -4.17 -8.75 2.01
CA THR A 82 -5.23 -9.47 1.28
C THR A 82 -6.42 -9.78 2.19
N SER A 83 -6.17 -10.28 3.41
CA SER A 83 -7.23 -10.53 4.41
C SER A 83 -7.99 -9.28 4.78
N SER A 84 -7.28 -8.19 5.07
CA SER A 84 -7.90 -6.91 5.45
C SER A 84 -8.81 -6.41 4.35
N ILE A 85 -8.38 -6.54 3.11
CA ILE A 85 -9.12 -6.19 1.92
C ILE A 85 -10.37 -7.07 1.77
N ILE A 86 -10.22 -8.38 1.87
CA ILE A 86 -11.34 -9.33 1.78
C ILE A 86 -12.38 -9.02 2.86
N ILE A 87 -11.95 -8.80 4.11
CA ILE A 87 -12.88 -8.49 5.19
C ILE A 87 -13.57 -7.15 4.98
N GLN A 88 -12.87 -6.12 4.48
CA GLN A 88 -13.49 -4.84 4.13
C GLN A 88 -14.56 -4.99 3.03
N LEU A 89 -14.32 -5.84 2.03
CA LEU A 89 -15.31 -6.15 0.99
C LEU A 89 -16.51 -6.92 1.57
N LEU A 90 -16.24 -7.89 2.44
CA LEU A 90 -17.29 -8.69 3.08
C LEU A 90 -18.15 -7.87 4.06
N THR A 91 -17.61 -6.79 4.64
CA THR A 91 -18.44 -5.89 5.49
C THR A 91 -19.56 -5.19 4.72
N ILE A 92 -19.46 -5.10 3.39
CA ILE A 92 -20.52 -4.54 2.56
C ILE A 92 -21.54 -5.63 2.18
N ALA A 93 -21.02 -6.83 1.91
CA ALA A 93 -21.86 -7.94 1.44
C ALA A 93 -22.62 -8.65 2.57
N ILE A 94 -22.08 -8.64 3.80
CA ILE A 94 -22.61 -9.36 4.95
C ILE A 94 -23.14 -8.37 5.99
N PRO A 95 -24.49 -8.27 6.18
CA PRO A 95 -25.11 -7.33 7.12
C PRO A 95 -24.56 -7.42 8.55
N LYS A 96 -24.26 -8.63 9.02
CA LYS A 96 -23.69 -8.86 10.36
C LYS A 96 -22.31 -8.20 10.56
N LEU A 97 -21.47 -8.18 9.52
CA LEU A 97 -20.18 -7.49 9.57
C LEU A 97 -20.35 -5.97 9.47
N GLU A 98 -21.33 -5.50 8.72
CA GLU A 98 -21.70 -4.08 8.64
C GLU A 98 -22.18 -3.56 10.01
N GLU A 99 -23.02 -4.32 10.72
CA GLU A 99 -23.45 -4.01 12.08
C GLU A 99 -22.25 -3.92 13.03
N MET A 100 -21.34 -4.92 13.00
CA MET A 100 -20.12 -4.89 13.82
C MET A 100 -19.27 -3.65 13.52
N GLN A 101 -19.19 -3.19 12.27
CA GLN A 101 -18.45 -1.97 11.91
C GLN A 101 -19.08 -0.72 12.51
N LYS A 102 -20.42 -0.69 12.64
CA LYS A 102 -21.20 0.40 13.26
C LYS A 102 -21.17 0.38 14.79
N ASP A 103 -20.87 -0.76 15.41
CA ASP A 103 -20.82 -0.94 16.90
C ASP A 103 -19.63 -0.21 17.57
N GLY A 104 -18.91 0.65 16.86
CA GLY A 104 -17.86 1.48 17.40
C GLY A 104 -16.56 0.71 17.69
N GLU A 105 -15.95 0.91 18.86
CA GLU A 105 -14.63 0.38 19.17
C GLU A 105 -14.62 -1.15 19.37
N ASP A 106 -15.65 -1.69 20.01
CA ASP A 106 -15.74 -3.13 20.28
C ASP A 106 -16.02 -3.93 19.01
N GLY A 107 -16.84 -3.41 18.10
CA GLY A 107 -17.04 -4.01 16.80
C GLY A 107 -15.78 -4.01 15.95
N ARG A 108 -15.01 -2.94 15.95
CA ARG A 108 -13.71 -2.86 15.27
C ARG A 108 -12.71 -3.88 15.81
N LYS A 109 -12.67 -4.11 17.12
CA LYS A 109 -11.81 -5.15 17.72
C LYS A 109 -12.19 -6.55 17.24
N LYS A 110 -13.51 -6.85 17.11
CA LYS A 110 -13.99 -8.12 16.57
C LYS A 110 -13.61 -8.30 15.11
N ILE A 111 -13.79 -7.28 14.29
CA ILE A 111 -13.38 -7.30 12.86
C ILE A 111 -11.86 -7.53 12.75
N ALA A 112 -11.05 -6.85 13.56
CA ALA A 112 -9.61 -7.07 13.59
C ALA A 112 -9.23 -8.51 13.96
N ALA A 113 -9.93 -9.12 14.94
CA ALA A 113 -9.73 -10.51 15.30
C ALA A 113 -10.05 -11.46 14.13
N ILE A 114 -11.18 -11.25 13.44
CA ILE A 114 -11.55 -12.04 12.25
C ILE A 114 -10.46 -11.89 11.16
N THR A 115 -9.99 -10.66 10.92
CA THR A 115 -8.90 -10.40 9.96
C THR A 115 -7.64 -11.20 10.31
N ARG A 116 -7.26 -11.30 11.57
CA ARG A 116 -6.11 -12.10 12.00
C ARG A 116 -6.28 -13.59 11.68
N TYR A 117 -7.45 -14.17 11.97
CA TYR A 117 -7.72 -15.58 11.64
C TYR A 117 -7.66 -15.84 10.15
N VAL A 118 -8.27 -14.97 9.34
CA VAL A 118 -8.23 -15.07 7.87
C VAL A 118 -6.80 -14.90 7.36
N THR A 119 -6.00 -14.01 7.96
CA THR A 119 -4.58 -13.83 7.62
C THR A 119 -3.78 -15.12 7.81
N VAL A 120 -3.93 -15.77 8.97
CA VAL A 120 -3.22 -17.03 9.24
C VAL A 120 -3.68 -18.14 8.28
N GLY A 121 -4.99 -18.19 8.00
CA GLY A 121 -5.54 -19.13 7.02
C GLY A 121 -4.99 -18.93 5.60
N LEU A 122 -4.93 -17.68 5.13
CA LEU A 122 -4.35 -17.35 3.83
C LEU A 122 -2.85 -17.61 3.79
N ALA A 123 -2.11 -17.22 4.83
CA ALA A 123 -0.68 -17.51 4.95
C ALA A 123 -0.38 -19.01 4.90
N LEU A 124 -1.24 -19.82 5.50
CA LEU A 124 -1.14 -21.29 5.45
C LEU A 124 -1.39 -21.81 4.04
N ILE A 125 -2.41 -21.34 3.35
CA ILE A 125 -2.70 -21.72 1.96
C ILE A 125 -1.55 -21.32 1.04
N GLU A 126 -1.05 -20.09 1.14
CA GLU A 126 0.07 -19.59 0.33
C GLU A 126 1.36 -20.37 0.61
N SER A 127 1.66 -20.68 1.87
CA SER A 127 2.85 -21.46 2.24
C SER A 127 2.78 -22.90 1.77
N ILE A 128 1.60 -23.54 1.81
CA ILE A 128 1.38 -24.89 1.21
C ILE A 128 1.60 -24.83 -0.31
N ALA A 129 1.01 -23.84 -0.97
CA ALA A 129 1.17 -23.65 -2.42
C ALA A 129 2.64 -23.48 -2.80
N MET A 130 3.41 -22.72 -2.03
CA MET A 130 4.86 -22.55 -2.25
C MET A 130 5.64 -23.83 -1.98
N ALA A 131 5.41 -24.50 -0.86
CA ALA A 131 6.14 -25.72 -0.49
C ALA A 131 5.88 -26.86 -1.47
N VAL A 132 4.65 -27.04 -1.96
CA VAL A 132 4.29 -28.08 -2.92
C VAL A 132 4.66 -27.67 -4.36
N GLY A 133 4.39 -26.42 -4.76
CA GLY A 133 4.61 -25.93 -6.11
C GLY A 133 6.10 -25.90 -6.48
N PHE A 134 6.91 -25.27 -5.65
CA PHE A 134 8.37 -25.18 -5.87
C PHE A 134 9.15 -26.36 -5.29
N GLY A 135 8.62 -27.02 -4.26
CA GLY A 135 9.28 -28.18 -3.64
C GLY A 135 9.57 -29.30 -4.63
N ARG A 136 8.64 -29.56 -5.57
CA ARG A 136 8.81 -30.54 -6.66
C ARG A 136 9.82 -30.10 -7.72
N GLN A 137 10.13 -28.82 -7.81
CA GLN A 137 11.06 -28.26 -8.79
C GLN A 137 12.50 -28.13 -8.27
N GLY A 138 12.75 -28.53 -7.01
CA GLY A 138 14.09 -28.51 -6.40
C GLY A 138 14.30 -27.43 -5.34
N LEU A 139 13.23 -26.75 -4.88
CA LEU A 139 13.31 -25.78 -3.79
C LEU A 139 13.74 -26.45 -2.46
N LEU A 140 13.28 -27.66 -2.23
CA LEU A 140 13.60 -28.44 -1.03
C LEU A 140 14.83 -29.30 -1.31
N GLU A 141 15.81 -29.32 -0.39
CA GLU A 141 16.97 -30.22 -0.46
C GLU A 141 16.52 -31.67 -0.58
N GLU A 142 15.48 -32.06 0.17
CA GLU A 142 14.78 -33.32 0.03
C GLU A 142 13.28 -33.10 0.04
N TYR A 143 12.57 -33.53 -1.01
CA TYR A 143 11.11 -33.44 -1.08
C TYR A 143 10.48 -34.51 -0.19
N ASN A 144 10.37 -34.19 1.11
CA ASN A 144 9.80 -35.09 2.13
C ASN A 144 8.61 -34.38 2.79
N PHE A 145 7.63 -35.11 3.28
CA PHE A 145 6.48 -34.54 4.00
C PHE A 145 6.92 -33.70 5.20
N VAL A 146 7.96 -34.11 5.93
CA VAL A 146 8.49 -33.41 7.09
C VAL A 146 9.09 -32.06 6.68
N ASN A 147 9.90 -32.02 5.62
CA ASN A 147 10.50 -30.78 5.13
C ASN A 147 9.44 -29.82 4.59
N CYS A 148 8.44 -30.32 3.86
CA CYS A 148 7.29 -29.51 3.45
C CYS A 148 6.56 -28.92 4.67
N ALA A 149 6.31 -29.71 5.70
CA ALA A 149 5.64 -29.24 6.91
C ALA A 149 6.47 -28.18 7.65
N ILE A 150 7.79 -28.35 7.75
CA ILE A 150 8.70 -27.37 8.35
C ILE A 150 8.61 -26.03 7.61
N VAL A 151 8.69 -26.05 6.27
CA VAL A 151 8.60 -24.84 5.45
C VAL A 151 7.25 -24.16 5.62
N VAL A 152 6.14 -24.91 5.55
CA VAL A 152 4.78 -24.39 5.73
C VAL A 152 4.62 -23.74 7.11
N CYS A 153 5.04 -24.41 8.18
CA CYS A 153 4.97 -23.86 9.53
C CYS A 153 5.84 -22.61 9.68
N THR A 154 7.05 -22.61 9.14
CA THR A 154 7.99 -21.50 9.26
C THR A 154 7.47 -20.26 8.53
N LEU A 155 7.01 -20.39 7.29
CA LEU A 155 6.48 -19.27 6.50
C LEU A 155 5.18 -18.72 7.11
N THR A 156 4.27 -19.59 7.55
CA THR A 156 3.03 -19.17 8.22
C THR A 156 3.31 -18.45 9.52
N ALA A 157 4.21 -18.98 10.35
CA ALA A 157 4.63 -18.35 11.59
C ALA A 157 5.32 -17.00 11.34
N GLY A 158 6.17 -16.91 10.31
CA GLY A 158 6.83 -15.67 9.91
C GLY A 158 5.84 -14.56 9.53
N SER A 159 4.83 -14.88 8.71
CA SER A 159 3.79 -13.93 8.32
C SER A 159 2.93 -13.50 9.52
N ALA A 160 2.54 -14.44 10.40
CA ALA A 160 1.81 -14.14 11.63
C ALA A 160 2.62 -13.24 12.58
N PHE A 161 3.93 -13.46 12.67
CA PHE A 161 4.82 -12.64 13.49
C PHE A 161 4.99 -11.22 12.93
N LEU A 162 5.09 -11.07 11.60
CA LEU A 162 5.11 -9.75 10.96
C LEU A 162 3.81 -8.98 11.17
N MET A 163 2.65 -9.66 11.08
CA MET A 163 1.36 -9.08 11.41
C MET A 163 1.36 -8.56 12.86
N TRP A 164 1.82 -9.37 13.81
CA TRP A 164 1.92 -8.99 15.22
C TRP A 164 2.84 -7.78 15.42
N ILE A 165 4.02 -7.74 14.76
CA ILE A 165 4.92 -6.58 14.80
C ILE A 165 4.20 -5.32 14.29
N GLY A 166 3.49 -5.41 13.16
CA GLY A 166 2.75 -4.28 12.58
C GLY A 166 1.70 -3.74 13.54
N GLU A 167 0.96 -4.61 14.22
CA GLU A 167 -0.01 -4.21 15.25
C GLU A 167 0.68 -3.56 16.47
N ARG A 168 1.79 -4.10 16.93
CA ARG A 168 2.56 -3.52 18.04
C ARG A 168 3.13 -2.15 17.71
N ILE A 169 3.60 -1.94 16.48
CA ILE A 169 4.02 -0.61 16.03
C ILE A 169 2.83 0.35 16.02
N THR A 170 1.65 -0.09 15.59
CA THR A 170 0.43 0.74 15.58
C THR A 170 0.01 1.16 16.98
N GLU A 171 0.10 0.25 17.97
CA GLU A 171 -0.29 0.51 19.38
C GLU A 171 0.75 1.35 20.13
N LYS A 172 2.01 0.95 20.09
CA LYS A 172 3.09 1.50 20.91
C LYS A 172 4.05 2.42 20.18
N GLY A 173 4.06 2.37 18.86
CA GLY A 173 4.93 3.16 18.00
C GLY A 173 4.25 4.41 17.45
N VAL A 174 4.69 4.80 16.26
CA VAL A 174 4.18 5.94 15.50
C VAL A 174 3.61 5.47 14.18
N GLY A 175 2.51 6.04 13.74
CA GLY A 175 1.93 5.75 12.43
C GLY A 175 1.09 4.47 12.38
N ASN A 176 0.87 3.97 11.16
CA ASN A 176 0.27 2.67 10.89
C ASN A 176 1.40 1.65 10.73
N GLY A 177 1.54 0.72 11.68
CA GLY A 177 2.67 -0.20 11.71
C GLY A 177 2.76 -1.11 10.49
N ILE A 178 1.62 -1.52 9.94
CA ILE A 178 1.56 -2.34 8.73
C ILE A 178 2.11 -1.59 7.52
N SER A 179 1.69 -0.33 7.35
CA SER A 179 2.19 0.54 6.29
C SER A 179 3.69 0.82 6.46
N ILE A 180 4.17 0.95 7.69
CA ILE A 180 5.60 1.18 7.99
C ILE A 180 6.44 -0.08 7.70
N VAL A 181 5.93 -1.28 7.98
CA VAL A 181 6.60 -2.53 7.60
C VAL A 181 6.68 -2.66 6.07
N LEU A 182 5.62 -2.31 5.34
CA LEU A 182 5.69 -2.22 3.87
C LEU A 182 6.73 -1.20 3.40
N LEU A 183 6.72 -0.02 3.99
CA LEU A 183 7.67 1.04 3.66
C LEU A 183 9.13 0.55 3.78
N ILE A 184 9.51 -0.09 4.89
CA ILE A 184 10.90 -0.53 5.09
C ILE A 184 11.27 -1.64 4.10
N ASN A 185 10.34 -2.52 3.74
CA ASN A 185 10.58 -3.55 2.73
C ASN A 185 10.85 -2.91 1.36
N ILE A 186 10.01 -1.98 0.93
CA ILE A 186 10.19 -1.28 -0.35
C ILE A 186 11.49 -0.48 -0.36
N VAL A 187 11.74 0.32 0.68
CA VAL A 187 12.96 1.15 0.78
C VAL A 187 14.23 0.31 0.77
N SER A 188 14.19 -0.90 1.32
CA SER A 188 15.37 -1.78 1.34
C SER A 188 15.82 -2.27 -0.03
N ARG A 189 14.94 -2.22 -1.04
CA ARG A 189 15.25 -2.59 -2.45
C ARG A 189 15.78 -1.42 -3.26
N VAL A 190 15.52 -0.20 -2.82
CA VAL A 190 15.93 1.01 -3.55
C VAL A 190 17.42 1.03 -3.88
N PRO A 191 18.37 0.64 -2.98
CA PRO A 191 19.80 0.57 -3.32
C PRO A 191 20.10 -0.40 -4.47
N ASP A 192 19.48 -1.58 -4.49
CA ASP A 192 19.68 -2.61 -5.52
C ASP A 192 19.15 -2.12 -6.87
N ASP A 193 18.03 -1.41 -6.88
CA ASP A 193 17.47 -0.79 -8.08
C ASP A 193 18.39 0.30 -8.64
N PHE A 194 19.00 1.12 -7.78
CA PHE A 194 20.00 2.09 -8.24
C PHE A 194 21.26 1.43 -8.84
N VAL A 195 21.71 0.32 -8.27
CA VAL A 195 22.83 -0.46 -8.82
C VAL A 195 22.42 -1.04 -10.19
N THR A 196 21.20 -1.54 -10.35
CA THR A 196 20.67 -2.04 -11.62
C THR A 196 20.64 -0.94 -12.67
N LEU A 197 20.08 0.23 -12.36
CA LEU A 197 20.07 1.39 -13.26
C LEU A 197 21.50 1.84 -13.65
N TYR A 198 22.42 1.87 -12.68
CA TYR A 198 23.81 2.20 -12.96
C TYR A 198 24.45 1.19 -13.91
N THR A 199 24.30 -0.10 -13.66
CA THR A 199 24.88 -1.15 -14.52
C THR A 199 24.31 -1.14 -15.92
N GLN A 200 23.01 -0.88 -16.06
CA GLN A 200 22.29 -0.92 -17.34
C GLN A 200 22.51 0.34 -18.19
N PHE A 201 22.47 1.51 -17.58
CA PHE A 201 22.49 2.78 -18.33
C PHE A 201 23.83 3.54 -18.30
N MET A 202 24.67 3.27 -17.32
CA MET A 202 25.91 4.04 -17.10
C MET A 202 27.18 3.21 -17.33
N LYS A 203 27.22 1.94 -16.92
CA LYS A 203 28.40 1.07 -17.02
C LYS A 203 28.77 0.81 -18.48
N GLY A 204 30.03 1.06 -18.84
CA GLY A 204 30.54 0.81 -20.21
C GLY A 204 30.16 1.87 -21.25
N LYS A 205 29.49 2.96 -20.86
CA LYS A 205 29.16 4.09 -21.76
C LYS A 205 30.14 5.24 -21.59
N THR A 206 30.24 6.11 -22.61
CA THR A 206 31.03 7.34 -22.54
C THR A 206 30.56 8.22 -21.39
N ILE A 207 31.49 8.90 -20.70
CA ILE A 207 31.18 9.74 -19.51
C ILE A 207 30.02 10.71 -19.78
N ALA A 208 30.00 11.33 -20.95
CA ALA A 208 28.92 12.25 -21.33
C ALA A 208 27.55 11.55 -21.43
N LYS A 209 27.47 10.35 -22.02
CA LYS A 209 26.21 9.58 -22.14
C LYS A 209 25.77 9.04 -20.77
N ALA A 210 26.71 8.56 -19.95
CA ALA A 210 26.43 8.08 -18.61
C ALA A 210 25.92 9.22 -17.70
N GLY A 211 26.56 10.39 -17.76
CA GLY A 211 26.13 11.57 -17.02
C GLY A 211 24.75 12.06 -17.42
N LEU A 212 24.46 12.11 -18.73
CA LEU A 212 23.15 12.49 -19.24
C LEU A 212 22.06 11.50 -18.79
N ALA A 213 22.31 10.20 -18.88
CA ALA A 213 21.38 9.18 -18.38
C ALA A 213 21.09 9.34 -16.89
N GLY A 214 22.14 9.57 -16.06
CA GLY A 214 21.97 9.79 -14.62
C GLY A 214 21.12 11.03 -14.31
N VAL A 215 21.35 12.13 -15.01
CA VAL A 215 20.54 13.36 -14.85
C VAL A 215 19.08 13.13 -15.23
N ILE A 216 18.82 12.43 -16.34
CA ILE A 216 17.45 12.12 -16.78
C ILE A 216 16.74 11.24 -15.75
N ILE A 217 17.37 10.17 -15.26
CA ILE A 217 16.79 9.27 -14.26
C ILE A 217 16.44 10.05 -12.98
N LEU A 218 17.37 10.86 -12.49
CA LEU A 218 17.15 11.64 -11.29
C LEU A 218 16.07 12.70 -11.48
N ALA A 219 16.03 13.36 -12.62
CA ALA A 219 14.98 14.33 -12.96
C ALA A 219 13.59 13.67 -13.01
N VAL A 220 13.46 12.50 -13.65
CA VAL A 220 12.20 11.75 -13.72
C VAL A 220 11.74 11.35 -12.32
N LEU A 221 12.64 10.78 -11.50
CA LEU A 221 12.32 10.41 -10.11
C LEU A 221 11.84 11.61 -9.30
N LEU A 222 12.51 12.77 -9.39
CA LEU A 222 12.10 13.98 -8.69
C LEU A 222 10.71 14.46 -9.15
N VAL A 223 10.46 14.48 -10.45
CA VAL A 223 9.15 14.89 -11.00
C VAL A 223 8.05 13.96 -10.49
N VAL A 224 8.26 12.64 -10.52
CA VAL A 224 7.28 11.67 -10.03
C VAL A 224 7.04 11.84 -8.54
N VAL A 225 8.08 11.99 -7.73
CA VAL A 225 7.94 12.19 -6.27
C VAL A 225 7.17 13.48 -5.97
N VAL A 226 7.50 14.60 -6.63
CA VAL A 226 6.78 15.87 -6.45
C VAL A 226 5.31 15.72 -6.84
N PHE A 227 5.03 15.05 -7.97
CA PHE A 227 3.67 14.81 -8.42
C PHE A 227 2.88 13.94 -7.43
N VAL A 228 3.50 12.91 -6.88
CA VAL A 228 2.87 12.04 -5.85
C VAL A 228 2.59 12.85 -4.57
N ILE A 229 3.51 13.73 -4.14
CA ILE A 229 3.29 14.59 -2.97
C ILE A 229 2.08 15.50 -3.19
N ILE A 230 1.98 16.14 -4.36
CA ILE A 230 0.84 17.00 -4.71
C ILE A 230 -0.46 16.18 -4.71
N LEU A 231 -0.44 14.97 -5.25
CA LEU A 231 -1.62 14.09 -5.31
C LEU A 231 -2.08 13.63 -3.92
N GLN A 232 -1.14 13.31 -3.03
CA GLN A 232 -1.43 12.81 -1.68
C GLN A 232 -1.80 13.91 -0.68
N ASP A 233 -1.26 15.12 -0.86
CA ASP A 233 -1.53 16.25 0.03
C ASP A 233 -2.66 17.17 -0.49
N GLY A 234 -3.03 17.00 -1.76
CA GLY A 234 -4.10 17.75 -2.39
C GLY A 234 -5.44 17.51 -1.71
N GLU A 235 -6.12 18.59 -1.29
CA GLU A 235 -7.44 18.54 -0.68
C GLU A 235 -8.37 19.61 -1.25
N ARG A 236 -9.64 19.24 -1.46
CA ARG A 236 -10.70 20.19 -1.77
C ARG A 236 -11.44 20.55 -0.49
N ARG A 237 -11.39 21.82 -0.14
CA ARG A 237 -12.05 22.36 1.05
C ARG A 237 -13.46 22.82 0.70
N ILE A 238 -14.48 22.21 1.33
CA ILE A 238 -15.88 22.63 1.20
C ILE A 238 -16.22 23.48 2.40
N ALA A 239 -16.59 24.74 2.17
CA ALA A 239 -16.98 25.67 3.24
C ALA A 239 -18.28 25.19 3.91
N VAL A 240 -18.31 25.16 5.23
CA VAL A 240 -19.47 24.85 6.06
C VAL A 240 -19.65 25.96 7.07
N GLN A 241 -20.88 26.43 7.21
CA GLN A 241 -21.27 27.43 8.20
C GLN A 241 -22.13 26.76 9.27
N TYR A 242 -21.84 27.05 10.52
CA TYR A 242 -22.68 26.62 11.63
C TYR A 242 -23.58 27.78 12.10
N SER A 243 -24.84 27.46 12.38
CA SER A 243 -25.79 28.45 12.90
C SER A 243 -25.33 28.92 14.28
N LYS A 244 -25.47 30.23 14.52
CA LYS A 244 -25.19 30.83 15.83
C LYS A 244 -26.23 30.32 16.84
N LYS A 245 -25.79 29.76 17.96
CA LYS A 245 -26.64 29.42 19.09
C LYS A 245 -26.54 30.52 20.13
N VAL A 246 -27.69 31.11 20.50
CA VAL A 246 -27.77 32.06 21.60
C VAL A 246 -28.14 31.30 22.87
N GLN A 247 -27.29 31.31 23.88
CA GLN A 247 -27.54 30.72 25.19
C GLN A 247 -27.44 31.82 26.24
N GLY A 248 -28.60 32.34 26.66
CA GLY A 248 -28.69 33.53 27.52
C GLY A 248 -28.19 34.81 26.78
N ARG A 249 -27.36 35.63 27.45
CA ARG A 249 -26.75 36.83 26.89
C ARG A 249 -25.50 36.60 26.02
N LYS A 250 -25.02 35.38 25.90
CA LYS A 250 -23.81 35.06 25.14
C LYS A 250 -24.14 34.34 23.85
N MET A 251 -23.61 34.86 22.75
CA MET A 251 -23.66 34.19 21.44
C MET A 251 -22.51 33.21 21.33
N TYR A 252 -22.84 31.92 21.10
CA TYR A 252 -21.89 30.86 20.81
C TYR A 252 -22.08 30.36 19.36
N GLY A 253 -20.99 30.19 18.62
CA GLY A 253 -21.01 29.65 17.25
C GLY A 253 -20.91 30.74 16.19
N GLY A 254 -21.12 30.37 14.94
CA GLY A 254 -20.93 31.26 13.78
C GLY A 254 -19.52 31.19 13.22
N GLN A 255 -18.69 30.22 13.62
CA GLN A 255 -17.42 29.93 12.95
C GLN A 255 -17.69 29.22 11.64
N SER A 256 -17.15 29.78 10.56
CA SER A 256 -17.06 29.06 9.29
C SER A 256 -15.91 28.08 9.40
N THR A 257 -16.18 26.80 9.09
CA THR A 257 -15.18 25.75 8.99
C THR A 257 -15.24 25.14 7.60
N TYR A 258 -14.42 24.15 7.32
CA TYR A 258 -14.42 23.46 6.04
C TYR A 258 -14.30 21.95 6.23
N ILE A 259 -14.90 21.21 5.30
CA ILE A 259 -14.73 19.75 5.19
C ILE A 259 -13.60 19.52 4.19
N PRO A 260 -12.44 18.97 4.61
CA PRO A 260 -11.37 18.63 3.69
C PRO A 260 -11.68 17.30 2.99
N LEU A 261 -11.79 17.29 1.67
CA LEU A 261 -11.88 16.10 0.84
C LEU A 261 -10.53 15.90 0.15
N LYS A 262 -9.81 14.85 0.49
CA LYS A 262 -8.53 14.52 -0.15
C LYS A 262 -8.76 14.14 -1.62
N VAL A 263 -7.89 14.58 -2.51
CA VAL A 263 -7.92 14.22 -3.94
C VAL A 263 -7.71 12.72 -4.10
N ASN A 264 -6.75 12.16 -3.39
CA ASN A 264 -6.58 10.71 -3.30
C ASN A 264 -7.19 10.18 -2.00
N THR A 265 -8.53 10.09 -1.95
CA THR A 265 -9.26 9.55 -0.79
C THR A 265 -9.05 8.05 -0.64
N ALA A 266 -8.92 7.32 -1.73
CA ALA A 266 -8.74 5.87 -1.76
C ALA A 266 -7.30 5.43 -1.41
N GLY A 267 -6.33 6.38 -1.40
CA GLY A 267 -4.93 6.06 -1.10
C GLY A 267 -4.29 5.17 -2.17
N VAL A 268 -3.55 4.18 -1.73
CA VAL A 268 -2.81 3.22 -2.58
C VAL A 268 -3.61 1.94 -2.84
N ILE A 269 -4.69 1.75 -2.10
CA ILE A 269 -5.45 0.49 -2.08
C ILE A 269 -5.97 0.08 -3.46
N PRO A 270 -6.58 0.96 -4.28
CA PRO A 270 -7.04 0.59 -5.62
C PRO A 270 -5.94 0.00 -6.51
N VAL A 271 -4.73 0.51 -6.37
CA VAL A 271 -3.56 0.07 -7.13
C VAL A 271 -3.12 -1.32 -6.72
N ILE A 272 -3.05 -1.57 -5.40
CA ILE A 272 -2.70 -2.88 -4.85
C ILE A 272 -3.71 -3.93 -5.29
N PHE A 273 -5.02 -3.60 -5.27
CA PHE A 273 -6.08 -4.49 -5.73
C PHE A 273 -5.95 -4.84 -7.21
N SER A 274 -5.80 -3.82 -8.06
CA SER A 274 -5.67 -4.03 -9.51
C SER A 274 -4.46 -4.88 -9.83
N SER A 275 -3.32 -4.61 -9.19
CA SER A 275 -2.08 -5.38 -9.37
C SER A 275 -2.25 -6.83 -8.89
N SER A 276 -2.82 -7.04 -7.70
CA SER A 276 -3.04 -8.38 -7.15
C SER A 276 -3.99 -9.21 -8.01
N LEU A 277 -5.08 -8.60 -8.49
CA LEU A 277 -6.04 -9.27 -9.37
C LEU A 277 -5.41 -9.68 -10.71
N MET A 278 -4.58 -8.82 -11.30
CA MET A 278 -3.88 -9.11 -12.55
C MET A 278 -2.81 -10.20 -12.39
N GLN A 279 -2.15 -10.26 -11.24
CA GLN A 279 -1.07 -11.21 -11.00
C GLN A 279 -1.55 -12.57 -10.53
N THR A 280 -2.68 -12.65 -9.85
CA THR A 280 -3.21 -13.92 -9.33
C THR A 280 -3.29 -15.03 -10.39
N PRO A 281 -3.82 -14.80 -11.61
CA PRO A 281 -3.86 -15.84 -12.66
C PRO A 281 -2.46 -16.29 -13.10
N ILE A 282 -1.48 -15.36 -13.14
CA ILE A 282 -0.11 -15.66 -13.54
C ILE A 282 0.56 -16.57 -12.51
N VAL A 283 0.42 -16.23 -11.24
CA VAL A 283 0.96 -17.03 -10.12
C VAL A 283 0.35 -18.43 -10.09
N ILE A 284 -0.98 -18.54 -10.23
CA ILE A 284 -1.66 -19.83 -10.30
C ILE A 284 -1.15 -20.66 -11.47
N ALA A 285 -1.00 -20.09 -12.65
CA ALA A 285 -0.49 -20.79 -13.83
C ALA A 285 0.95 -21.28 -13.66
N GLN A 286 1.80 -20.51 -12.98
CA GLN A 286 3.17 -20.91 -12.67
C GLN A 286 3.21 -22.08 -11.67
N PHE A 287 2.38 -22.06 -10.62
CA PHE A 287 2.26 -23.19 -9.68
C PHE A 287 1.75 -24.47 -10.37
N LEU A 288 0.90 -24.34 -11.40
CA LEU A 288 0.42 -25.47 -12.19
C LEU A 288 1.43 -25.95 -13.26
N GLY A 289 2.60 -25.30 -13.38
CA GLY A 289 3.62 -25.62 -14.38
C GLY A 289 3.18 -25.32 -15.84
N LYS A 290 2.13 -24.52 -16.03
CA LYS A 290 1.55 -24.19 -17.34
C LYS A 290 1.94 -22.79 -17.85
N GLY A 291 2.90 -22.13 -17.22
CA GLY A 291 3.29 -20.75 -17.54
C GLY A 291 3.88 -20.57 -18.95
N ASN A 292 4.52 -21.59 -19.53
CA ASN A 292 5.30 -21.48 -20.78
C ASN A 292 4.68 -22.22 -21.99
N GLY A 293 3.36 -22.37 -22.03
CA GLY A 293 2.68 -23.01 -23.18
C GLY A 293 2.52 -22.08 -24.38
N THR A 294 2.34 -22.64 -25.58
CA THR A 294 2.07 -21.92 -26.83
C THR A 294 0.58 -21.64 -27.10
N GLY A 295 -0.29 -21.99 -26.14
CA GLY A 295 -1.74 -21.89 -26.27
C GLY A 295 -2.29 -20.46 -26.06
N ILE A 296 -3.60 -20.30 -26.33
CA ILE A 296 -4.32 -19.02 -26.10
C ILE A 296 -4.20 -18.59 -24.63
N GLY A 297 -4.22 -19.53 -23.68
CA GLY A 297 -4.07 -19.25 -22.27
C GLY A 297 -2.73 -18.58 -21.92
N SER A 298 -1.62 -19.03 -22.52
CA SER A 298 -0.30 -18.41 -22.30
C SER A 298 -0.20 -17.01 -22.90
N LYS A 299 -0.87 -16.74 -24.03
CA LYS A 299 -0.95 -15.39 -24.62
C LYS A 299 -1.74 -14.44 -23.71
N ILE A 300 -2.82 -14.90 -23.09
CA ILE A 300 -3.59 -14.12 -22.11
C ILE A 300 -2.70 -13.83 -20.88
N LEU A 301 -2.01 -14.84 -20.36
CA LEU A 301 -1.09 -14.66 -19.24
C LEU A 301 0.06 -13.70 -19.55
N ALA A 302 0.61 -13.77 -20.76
CA ALA A 302 1.62 -12.83 -21.23
C ALA A 302 1.09 -11.39 -21.33
N GLY A 303 -0.17 -11.20 -21.74
CA GLY A 303 -0.84 -9.90 -21.74
C GLY A 303 -1.15 -9.35 -20.33
N LEU A 304 -1.38 -10.22 -19.36
CA LEU A 304 -1.57 -9.81 -17.96
C LEU A 304 -0.26 -9.42 -17.27
N ASN A 305 0.88 -9.87 -17.80
CA ASN A 305 2.19 -9.58 -17.22
C ASN A 305 2.61 -8.13 -17.52
N SER A 306 2.86 -7.37 -16.47
CA SER A 306 3.17 -5.94 -16.53
C SER A 306 4.44 -5.58 -17.30
N ASN A 307 5.37 -6.52 -17.48
CA ASN A 307 6.62 -6.29 -18.20
C ASN A 307 6.50 -6.32 -19.71
N ASN A 308 5.46 -7.00 -20.19
CA ASN A 308 5.18 -7.05 -21.60
C ASN A 308 4.39 -5.82 -22.09
N TRP A 309 4.06 -4.90 -21.15
CA TRP A 309 3.32 -3.69 -21.49
C TRP A 309 4.25 -2.64 -22.09
N CYS A 310 3.75 -1.90 -23.05
CA CYS A 310 4.51 -0.89 -23.78
C CYS A 310 5.74 -1.43 -24.54
N ASP A 311 5.81 -2.76 -24.80
CA ASP A 311 6.86 -3.33 -25.62
C ASP A 311 6.61 -3.01 -27.11
N PRO A 312 7.55 -2.33 -27.80
CA PRO A 312 7.41 -2.00 -29.21
C PRO A 312 7.36 -3.23 -30.12
N GLU A 313 7.97 -4.35 -29.69
CA GLU A 313 8.00 -5.60 -30.51
C GLU A 313 6.65 -6.34 -30.44
N ASN A 314 5.91 -6.23 -29.33
CA ASN A 314 4.65 -6.95 -29.09
C ASN A 314 3.54 -6.04 -28.55
N PRO A 315 3.03 -5.07 -29.31
CA PRO A 315 2.08 -4.07 -28.81
C PRO A 315 0.73 -4.66 -28.35
N ILE A 316 0.39 -5.88 -28.79
CA ILE A 316 -0.86 -6.57 -28.40
C ILE A 316 -0.94 -6.81 -26.89
N TYR A 317 0.19 -7.05 -26.22
CA TYR A 317 0.22 -7.27 -24.77
C TYR A 317 -0.09 -6.01 -23.95
N SER A 318 -0.02 -4.82 -24.56
CA SER A 318 -0.42 -3.56 -23.93
C SER A 318 -1.93 -3.46 -23.62
N VAL A 319 -2.75 -4.40 -24.14
CA VAL A 319 -4.15 -4.54 -23.73
C VAL A 319 -4.25 -4.80 -22.22
N GLY A 320 -3.29 -5.50 -21.63
CA GLY A 320 -3.23 -5.69 -20.16
C GLY A 320 -3.12 -4.36 -19.40
N LEU A 321 -2.37 -3.39 -19.93
CA LEU A 321 -2.29 -2.05 -19.33
C LEU A 321 -3.65 -1.35 -19.33
N VAL A 322 -4.42 -1.48 -20.42
CA VAL A 322 -5.77 -0.89 -20.50
C VAL A 322 -6.70 -1.53 -19.44
N VAL A 323 -6.67 -2.85 -19.31
CA VAL A 323 -7.43 -3.58 -18.28
C VAL A 323 -7.01 -3.12 -16.88
N TYR A 324 -5.72 -2.97 -16.64
CA TYR A 324 -5.18 -2.48 -15.37
C TYR A 324 -5.66 -1.07 -15.03
N ILE A 325 -5.67 -0.15 -16.01
CA ILE A 325 -6.20 1.20 -15.86
C ILE A 325 -7.69 1.18 -15.49
N LEU A 326 -8.49 0.38 -16.21
CA LEU A 326 -9.92 0.25 -15.95
C LEU A 326 -10.19 -0.32 -14.55
N LEU A 327 -9.44 -1.34 -14.14
CA LEU A 327 -9.53 -1.90 -12.79
C LEU A 327 -9.14 -0.88 -11.73
N THR A 328 -8.09 -0.09 -11.94
CA THR A 328 -7.67 0.94 -10.99
C THR A 328 -8.75 2.00 -10.81
N ILE A 329 -9.39 2.46 -11.89
CA ILE A 329 -10.52 3.40 -11.82
C ILE A 329 -11.69 2.75 -11.08
N PHE A 330 -12.07 1.53 -11.44
CA PHE A 330 -13.15 0.80 -10.80
C PHE A 330 -12.93 0.67 -9.29
N PHE A 331 -11.76 0.22 -8.87
CA PHE A 331 -11.44 0.08 -7.44
C PHE A 331 -11.31 1.43 -6.72
N ALA A 332 -10.89 2.50 -7.40
CA ALA A 332 -10.86 3.83 -6.80
C ALA A 332 -12.28 4.31 -6.44
N TYR A 333 -13.23 4.18 -7.36
CA TYR A 333 -14.64 4.48 -7.09
C TYR A 333 -15.23 3.57 -6.03
N PHE A 334 -15.00 2.28 -6.17
CA PHE A 334 -15.52 1.27 -5.27
C PHE A 334 -15.05 1.49 -3.82
N TYR A 335 -13.74 1.63 -3.61
CA TYR A 335 -13.18 1.83 -2.28
C TYR A 335 -13.60 3.16 -1.65
N THR A 336 -13.66 4.23 -2.45
CA THR A 336 -14.07 5.53 -1.92
C THR A 336 -15.55 5.52 -1.53
N SER A 337 -16.42 4.81 -2.25
CA SER A 337 -17.84 4.68 -1.90
C SER A 337 -18.06 3.99 -0.55
N ILE A 338 -17.13 3.11 -0.16
CA ILE A 338 -17.15 2.42 1.13
C ILE A 338 -16.65 3.32 2.26
N THR A 339 -15.53 4.00 1.98
CA THR A 339 -14.81 4.75 3.01
C THR A 339 -15.50 6.07 3.34
N PHE A 340 -16.17 6.66 2.38
CA PHE A 340 -16.82 7.96 2.51
C PHE A 340 -18.33 7.84 2.27
N ASN A 341 -19.11 8.04 3.34
CA ASN A 341 -20.57 8.00 3.29
C ASN A 341 -21.13 9.45 3.29
N PRO A 342 -21.53 10.00 2.13
CA PRO A 342 -22.05 11.37 2.04
C PRO A 342 -23.33 11.58 2.86
N MET A 343 -24.16 10.52 2.99
CA MET A 343 -25.42 10.60 3.74
C MET A 343 -25.15 10.78 5.25
N GLU A 344 -24.20 10.02 5.79
CA GLU A 344 -23.85 10.12 7.20
C GLU A 344 -23.26 11.50 7.52
N ILE A 345 -22.37 12.01 6.68
CA ILE A 345 -21.76 13.33 6.83
C ILE A 345 -22.81 14.43 6.78
N ALA A 346 -23.72 14.39 5.81
CA ALA A 346 -24.81 15.36 5.68
C ALA A 346 -25.76 15.32 6.89
N ASN A 347 -26.07 14.12 7.41
CA ASN A 347 -26.92 13.96 8.60
C ASN A 347 -26.22 14.47 9.87
N ASN A 348 -24.92 14.15 10.05
CA ASN A 348 -24.14 14.65 11.20
C ASN A 348 -24.03 16.18 11.16
N MET A 349 -23.80 16.75 9.97
CA MET A 349 -23.77 18.18 9.76
C MET A 349 -25.12 18.83 10.09
N LYS A 350 -26.23 18.25 9.63
CA LYS A 350 -27.58 18.71 9.96
C LYS A 350 -27.86 18.67 11.46
N LYS A 351 -27.49 17.58 12.14
CA LYS A 351 -27.63 17.44 13.61
C LYS A 351 -26.83 18.50 14.38
N SER A 352 -25.65 18.86 13.86
CA SER A 352 -24.78 19.88 14.46
C SER A 352 -25.18 21.33 14.09
N GLY A 353 -26.25 21.53 13.30
CA GLY A 353 -26.69 22.85 12.84
C GLY A 353 -25.77 23.47 11.80
N GLY A 354 -24.97 22.63 11.10
CA GLY A 354 -24.11 23.04 10.00
C GLY A 354 -24.84 22.97 8.65
N PHE A 355 -24.49 23.87 7.74
CA PHE A 355 -24.99 23.86 6.36
C PHE A 355 -23.92 24.38 5.40
N ILE A 356 -24.03 23.97 4.15
CA ILE A 356 -23.17 24.45 3.07
C ILE A 356 -23.83 25.71 2.50
N PRO A 357 -23.12 26.86 2.39
CA PRO A 357 -23.69 28.07 1.83
C PRO A 357 -24.31 27.86 0.45
N GLY A 358 -25.56 28.26 0.28
CA GLY A 358 -26.30 28.12 -0.99
C GLY A 358 -26.95 26.76 -1.22
N ILE A 359 -26.82 25.79 -0.28
CA ILE A 359 -27.40 24.43 -0.42
C ILE A 359 -28.30 24.13 0.78
N ARG A 360 -29.49 23.64 0.52
CA ARG A 360 -30.44 23.27 1.58
C ARG A 360 -29.94 22.03 2.33
N PRO A 361 -30.00 22.02 3.69
CA PRO A 361 -29.68 20.85 4.48
C PRO A 361 -30.53 19.64 4.14
N GLY A 362 -29.94 18.43 4.11
CA GLY A 362 -30.63 17.18 3.82
C GLY A 362 -30.23 16.59 2.47
N LYS A 363 -31.19 16.08 1.70
CA LYS A 363 -30.95 15.39 0.42
C LYS A 363 -30.13 16.23 -0.58
N PRO A 364 -30.38 17.54 -0.79
CA PRO A 364 -29.57 18.37 -1.70
C PRO A 364 -28.09 18.44 -1.28
N THR A 365 -27.82 18.40 0.02
CA THR A 365 -26.44 18.38 0.54
C THR A 365 -25.75 17.02 0.22
N VAL A 366 -26.48 15.90 0.33
CA VAL A 366 -25.97 14.57 -0.03
C VAL A 366 -25.64 14.53 -1.52
N ASP A 367 -26.56 14.99 -2.38
CA ASP A 367 -26.38 15.00 -3.84
C ASP A 367 -25.17 15.85 -4.25
N TYR A 368 -24.99 17.00 -3.61
CA TYR A 368 -23.86 17.89 -3.85
C TYR A 368 -22.53 17.24 -3.42
N LEU A 369 -22.47 16.65 -2.23
CA LEU A 369 -21.27 15.96 -1.74
C LEU A 369 -20.90 14.77 -2.63
N THR A 370 -21.89 13.97 -3.03
CA THR A 370 -21.70 12.84 -3.95
C THR A 370 -21.16 13.29 -5.30
N LYS A 371 -21.71 14.38 -5.86
CA LYS A 371 -21.25 14.94 -7.13
C LYS A 371 -19.78 15.40 -7.06
N ILE A 372 -19.42 16.15 -6.02
CA ILE A 372 -18.04 16.60 -5.80
C ILE A 372 -17.11 15.40 -5.59
N LEU A 373 -17.52 14.42 -4.79
CA LEU A 373 -16.75 13.23 -4.53
C LEU A 373 -16.42 12.48 -5.81
N ASN A 374 -17.41 12.27 -6.69
CA ASN A 374 -17.20 11.60 -7.97
C ASN A 374 -16.17 12.31 -8.85
N TYR A 375 -16.17 13.64 -8.89
CA TYR A 375 -15.16 14.39 -9.64
C TYR A 375 -13.76 14.26 -9.01
N ILE A 376 -13.68 14.32 -7.69
CA ILE A 376 -12.42 14.19 -6.97
C ILE A 376 -11.83 12.78 -7.15
N ILE A 377 -12.65 11.73 -7.06
CA ILE A 377 -12.23 10.35 -7.27
C ILE A 377 -11.63 10.18 -8.68
N PHE A 378 -12.32 10.72 -9.69
CA PHE A 378 -11.84 10.61 -11.07
C PHE A 378 -10.49 11.30 -11.25
N VAL A 379 -10.32 12.52 -10.74
CA VAL A 379 -9.05 13.26 -10.79
C VAL A 379 -7.96 12.50 -10.03
N GLY A 380 -8.28 11.97 -8.84
CA GLY A 380 -7.36 11.15 -8.05
C GLY A 380 -6.94 9.86 -8.76
N ALA A 381 -7.90 9.15 -9.37
CA ALA A 381 -7.63 7.94 -10.15
C ALA A 381 -6.75 8.22 -11.36
N CYS A 382 -7.02 9.29 -12.12
CA CYS A 382 -6.16 9.72 -13.23
C CYS A 382 -4.74 10.04 -12.75
N GLY A 383 -4.60 10.73 -11.62
CA GLY A 383 -3.29 11.01 -11.03
C GLY A 383 -2.53 9.75 -10.64
N LEU A 384 -3.21 8.76 -10.02
CA LEU A 384 -2.62 7.46 -9.70
C LEU A 384 -2.16 6.72 -10.97
N ILE A 385 -3.00 6.70 -12.02
CA ILE A 385 -2.68 6.05 -13.30
C ILE A 385 -1.43 6.67 -13.93
N ILE A 386 -1.32 7.99 -13.97
CA ILE A 386 -0.15 8.67 -14.52
C ILE A 386 1.12 8.20 -13.81
N VAL A 387 1.12 8.17 -12.48
CA VAL A 387 2.28 7.73 -11.70
C VAL A 387 2.64 6.27 -11.97
N GLN A 388 1.63 5.41 -12.19
CA GLN A 388 1.84 3.99 -12.44
C GLN A 388 2.31 3.66 -13.85
N VAL A 389 1.80 4.38 -14.85
CA VAL A 389 2.13 4.15 -16.25
C VAL A 389 3.57 4.56 -16.55
N ILE A 390 4.09 5.60 -15.87
CA ILE A 390 5.46 6.09 -16.10
C ILE A 390 6.51 4.96 -16.00
N PRO A 391 6.61 4.18 -14.92
CA PRO A 391 7.59 3.08 -14.84
C PRO A 391 7.38 1.99 -15.89
N TYR A 392 6.12 1.63 -16.20
CA TYR A 392 5.83 0.63 -17.23
C TYR A 392 6.28 1.10 -18.62
N PHE A 393 6.11 2.39 -18.89
CA PHE A 393 6.61 2.99 -20.13
C PHE A 393 8.15 2.94 -20.22
N PHE A 394 8.82 3.31 -19.11
CA PHE A 394 10.29 3.26 -19.06
C PHE A 394 10.81 1.82 -19.16
N ASN A 395 10.11 0.86 -18.56
CA ASN A 395 10.46 -0.55 -18.63
C ASN A 395 10.28 -1.11 -20.06
N GLY A 396 9.12 -0.88 -20.67
CA GLY A 396 8.82 -1.39 -22.02
C GLY A 396 9.68 -0.76 -23.12
N VAL A 397 9.87 0.57 -23.10
CA VAL A 397 10.60 1.28 -24.17
C VAL A 397 12.10 1.23 -23.97
N PHE A 398 12.60 1.35 -22.75
CA PHE A 398 14.04 1.44 -22.45
C PHE A 398 14.62 0.18 -21.80
N GLY A 399 13.78 -0.82 -21.47
CA GLY A 399 14.19 -2.03 -20.79
C GLY A 399 14.74 -1.78 -19.39
N ALA A 400 14.30 -0.71 -18.71
CA ALA A 400 14.77 -0.32 -17.40
C ALA A 400 14.17 -1.24 -16.32
N ASN A 401 14.76 -2.40 -16.08
CA ASN A 401 14.31 -3.38 -15.07
C ASN A 401 14.48 -2.85 -13.65
N VAL A 402 13.57 -1.96 -13.21
CA VAL A 402 13.55 -1.42 -11.85
C VAL A 402 12.31 -1.89 -11.10
N SER A 403 12.51 -2.34 -9.87
CA SER A 403 11.42 -2.82 -9.00
C SER A 403 10.66 -1.67 -8.32
N PHE A 404 11.26 -0.49 -8.16
CA PHE A 404 10.51 0.67 -7.65
C PHE A 404 9.64 1.29 -8.74
N GLY A 405 8.52 0.62 -9.02
CA GLY A 405 7.47 1.14 -9.89
C GLY A 405 6.68 2.28 -9.22
N GLY A 406 5.75 2.86 -9.98
CA GLY A 406 4.87 3.93 -9.48
C GLY A 406 4.15 3.57 -8.19
N THR A 407 3.75 2.31 -8.02
CA THR A 407 3.12 1.80 -6.79
C THR A 407 4.02 1.97 -5.56
N SER A 408 5.29 1.58 -5.67
CA SER A 408 6.26 1.68 -4.58
C SER A 408 6.48 3.14 -4.16
N LEU A 409 6.62 4.06 -5.12
CA LEU A 409 6.77 5.50 -4.85
C LEU A 409 5.53 6.09 -4.17
N ILE A 410 4.32 5.71 -4.61
CA ILE A 410 3.08 6.17 -4.00
C ILE A 410 3.00 5.69 -2.54
N ILE A 411 3.38 4.43 -2.27
CA ILE A 411 3.39 3.87 -0.92
C ILE A 411 4.42 4.59 -0.05
N ILE A 412 5.65 4.77 -0.52
CA ILE A 412 6.71 5.46 0.23
C ILE A 412 6.25 6.86 0.63
N VAL A 413 5.83 7.66 -0.35
CA VAL A 413 5.40 9.04 -0.10
C VAL A 413 4.15 9.10 0.78
N GLY A 414 3.16 8.26 0.50
CA GLY A 414 1.90 8.21 1.25
C GLY A 414 2.13 7.87 2.73
N VAL A 415 2.89 6.82 3.01
CA VAL A 415 3.17 6.37 4.38
C VAL A 415 4.02 7.39 5.15
N VAL A 416 5.02 8.00 4.48
CA VAL A 416 5.84 9.05 5.11
C VAL A 416 4.99 10.27 5.47
N LEU A 417 4.16 10.76 4.55
CA LEU A 417 3.27 11.90 4.80
C LEU A 417 2.25 11.61 5.92
N GLU A 418 1.62 10.42 5.89
CA GLU A 418 0.68 10.00 6.93
C GLU A 418 1.36 9.92 8.30
N THR A 419 2.54 9.34 8.37
CA THR A 419 3.32 9.21 9.60
C THR A 419 3.70 10.59 10.16
N ILE A 420 4.15 11.52 9.31
CA ILE A 420 4.49 12.89 9.71
C ILE A 420 3.24 13.61 10.25
N LYS A 421 2.10 13.54 9.54
CA LYS A 421 0.84 14.15 10.00
C LYS A 421 0.39 13.57 11.35
N LYS A 422 0.57 12.27 11.58
CA LYS A 422 0.23 11.62 12.85
C LYS A 422 1.15 12.09 13.99
N ILE A 423 2.45 12.26 13.73
CA ILE A 423 3.41 12.86 14.69
C ILE A 423 3.00 14.30 15.02
N GLU A 424 2.70 15.12 14.03
CA GLU A 424 2.28 16.51 14.21
C GLU A 424 0.97 16.60 15.02
N SER A 425 0.01 15.75 14.74
CA SER A 425 -1.25 15.65 15.50
C SER A 425 -0.99 15.29 16.98
N GLN A 426 -0.10 14.33 17.26
CA GLN A 426 0.26 13.94 18.63
C GLN A 426 0.98 15.09 19.39
N MET A 427 1.81 15.88 18.69
CA MET A 427 2.45 17.07 19.26
C MET A 427 1.45 18.17 19.61
N LEU A 428 0.44 18.41 18.76
CA LEU A 428 -0.59 19.43 18.98
C LEU A 428 -1.46 19.11 20.22
N VAL A 429 -1.90 17.86 20.36
CA VAL A 429 -2.71 17.42 21.51
C VAL A 429 -1.95 17.66 22.82
N ARG A 430 -0.65 17.48 22.86
CA ARG A 430 0.15 17.64 24.07
C ARG A 430 0.45 19.10 24.43
N ASN A 431 0.64 19.96 23.44
CA ASN A 431 0.77 21.40 23.71
C ASN A 431 -0.49 21.97 24.37
N TYR A 432 -1.66 21.41 24.05
CA TYR A 432 -2.94 21.81 24.69
C TYR A 432 -3.04 21.36 26.14
N THR A 433 -2.59 20.15 26.47
CA THR A 433 -2.56 19.65 27.87
C THR A 433 -1.52 20.37 28.72
N GLY A 434 -0.40 20.81 28.17
CA GLY A 434 0.60 21.63 28.87
C GLY A 434 0.07 23.01 29.27
N PHE A 435 -0.83 23.59 28.50
CA PHE A 435 -1.48 24.87 28.83
C PHE A 435 -2.48 24.75 29.99
N LEU A 436 -3.11 23.59 30.18
CA LEU A 436 -4.05 23.32 31.25
C LEU A 436 -3.36 22.98 32.59
N ASN A 437 -2.16 22.39 32.53
CA ASN A 437 -1.39 22.01 33.73
C ASN A 437 -0.52 23.13 34.30
N ASN A 438 -0.32 24.24 33.58
CA ASN A 438 0.45 25.40 34.08
C ASN A 438 -0.38 26.40 34.90
N LYS A 439 -1.60 25.98 35.35
CA LYS A 439 -2.47 26.73 36.25
C LYS A 439 -2.60 26.07 37.62
N ARG A 440 -1.53 25.43 38.10
CA ARG A 440 -1.40 25.10 39.52
C ARG A 440 -0.11 25.66 40.10
#